data_40b83d06cf0ac3f4a4392c137d839523
#
_entry.id   40b83d06cf0ac3f4a4392c137d839523
#
_cell.length_a   1.000
_cell.length_b   1.000
_cell.length_c   1.000
_cell.angle_alpha   90.00
_cell.angle_beta   90.00
_cell.angle_gamma   90.00
#
_symmetry.space_group_name_H-M   'P 1'
#
loop_
_entity.id
_entity.type
_entity.pdbx_description
1 polymer ?
#
loop_
_entity_poly.entity_id
_entity_poly.type
_entity_poly.pdbx_seq_one_letter_code
_entity_poly.pdbx_strand_id
1 'polypeptide(L)'
;MKSFYVIVYDINRKTFIPYDVIPYLKKCYYEATDKPETLEEFKNFVERESMYQWWSRCEYEIILSEWPSQCQQKKIDVHYQVMTNLDVVTKVLMESINDC
;
A
#
# COMPACT_ATOMS: atom_id res chain seq x y z
N MET A 1 -14.83 1.80 -8.31
CA MET A 1 -13.74 0.88 -7.97
C MET A 1 -13.41 1.03 -6.50
N LYS A 2 -13.29 -0.08 -5.78
CA LYS A 2 -13.09 -0.06 -4.32
C LYS A 2 -11.82 -0.79 -3.89
N SER A 3 -10.99 -1.15 -4.83
CA SER A 3 -9.76 -1.90 -4.58
C SER A 3 -8.64 -1.34 -5.43
N PHE A 4 -7.43 -1.45 -4.91
CA PHE A 4 -6.23 -1.15 -5.67
C PHE A 4 -5.18 -2.19 -5.32
N TYR A 5 -4.70 -2.92 -6.33
CA TYR A 5 -3.78 -4.03 -6.12
C TYR A 5 -2.36 -3.63 -6.46
N VAL A 6 -1.46 -3.98 -5.57
CA VAL A 6 -0.03 -3.92 -5.80
C VAL A 6 0.52 -5.34 -5.86
N ILE A 7 1.70 -5.50 -6.40
CA ILE A 7 2.33 -6.82 -6.49
C ILE A 7 3.28 -6.99 -5.32
N VAL A 8 3.11 -8.09 -4.59
CA VAL A 8 3.98 -8.45 -3.47
C VAL A 8 4.50 -9.85 -3.67
N TYR A 9 5.60 -10.16 -3.00
CA TYR A 9 6.17 -11.50 -3.02
C TYR A 9 5.70 -12.26 -1.77
N ASP A 10 5.02 -13.39 -2.02
CA ASP A 10 4.59 -14.26 -0.93
C ASP A 10 5.73 -15.24 -0.60
N ILE A 11 6.33 -15.06 0.56
CA ILE A 11 7.47 -15.87 1.00
C ILE A 11 7.08 -17.33 1.14
N ASN A 12 5.89 -17.60 1.64
CA ASN A 12 5.43 -18.97 1.88
C ASN A 12 5.19 -19.73 0.59
N ARG A 13 4.61 -19.07 -0.39
CA ARG A 13 4.30 -19.65 -1.71
C ARG A 13 5.43 -19.47 -2.71
N LYS A 14 6.40 -18.65 -2.39
CA LYS A 14 7.55 -18.31 -3.25
C LYS A 14 7.11 -17.84 -4.63
N THR A 15 6.10 -16.98 -4.66
CA THR A 15 5.55 -16.42 -5.89
C THR A 15 5.03 -15.01 -5.67
N PHE A 16 4.82 -14.29 -6.76
CA PHE A 16 4.23 -12.97 -6.71
C PHE A 16 2.71 -13.08 -6.67
N ILE A 17 2.09 -12.27 -5.82
CA ILE A 17 0.64 -12.23 -5.71
C ILE A 17 0.17 -10.77 -5.72
N PRO A 18 -1.08 -10.52 -6.17
CA PRO A 18 -1.68 -9.20 -5.98
C PRO A 18 -2.09 -9.01 -4.52
N TYR A 19 -1.91 -7.80 -4.03
CA TYR A 19 -2.34 -7.43 -2.69
C TYR A 19 -3.14 -6.14 -2.76
N ASP A 20 -4.34 -6.15 -2.17
CA ASP A 20 -5.22 -4.98 -2.14
C ASP A 20 -4.81 -4.09 -0.95
N VAL A 21 -4.32 -2.89 -1.24
CA VAL A 21 -3.88 -1.96 -0.19
C VAL A 21 -5.04 -1.20 0.45
N ILE A 22 -6.22 -1.22 -0.13
CA ILE A 22 -7.34 -0.41 0.35
C ILE A 22 -7.83 -0.84 1.73
N PRO A 23 -8.00 -2.16 2.04
CA PRO A 23 -8.42 -2.54 3.40
C PRO A 23 -7.46 -2.05 4.48
N TYR A 24 -6.16 -2.09 4.21
CA TYR A 24 -5.16 -1.58 5.16
C TYR A 24 -5.31 -0.06 5.35
N LEU A 25 -5.43 0.68 4.24
CA LEU A 25 -5.56 2.14 4.31
C LEU A 25 -6.88 2.56 4.98
N LYS A 26 -7.95 1.81 4.74
CA LYS A 26 -9.23 2.04 5.44
C LYS A 26 -9.09 1.82 6.94
N LYS A 27 -8.42 0.76 7.33
CA LYS A 27 -8.15 0.50 8.75
C LYS A 27 -7.39 1.66 9.37
N CYS A 28 -6.33 2.12 8.72
CA CYS A 28 -5.57 3.27 9.18
C CYS A 28 -6.45 4.51 9.32
N TYR A 29 -7.34 4.73 8.36
CA TYR A 29 -8.26 5.88 8.39
C TYR A 29 -9.19 5.80 9.60
N TYR A 30 -9.82 4.67 9.83
CA TYR A 30 -10.77 4.54 10.94
C TYR A 30 -10.10 4.60 12.31
N GLU A 31 -8.83 4.22 12.39
CA GLU A 31 -8.07 4.29 13.63
C GLU A 31 -7.41 5.64 13.86
N ALA A 32 -7.36 6.50 12.85
CA ALA A 32 -6.70 7.79 12.95
C ALA A 32 -7.46 8.73 13.88
N THR A 33 -6.73 9.43 14.74
CA THR A 33 -7.31 10.45 15.62
C THR A 33 -7.52 11.76 14.87
N ASP A 34 -6.66 12.04 13.90
CA ASP A 34 -6.72 13.25 13.07
C ASP A 34 -6.96 12.81 11.62
N LYS A 35 -8.22 12.73 11.24
CA LYS A 35 -8.60 12.19 9.94
C LYS A 35 -8.45 13.25 8.84
N PRO A 36 -7.97 12.83 7.65
CA PRO A 36 -7.91 13.73 6.51
C PRO A 36 -9.33 14.14 6.05
N GLU A 37 -9.47 15.36 5.57
CA GLU A 37 -10.75 15.90 5.10
C GLU A 37 -10.68 16.38 3.66
N THR A 38 -9.54 16.95 3.25
CA THR A 38 -9.37 17.45 1.88
C THR A 38 -8.63 16.45 1.03
N LEU A 39 -8.68 16.61 -0.29
CA LEU A 39 -7.95 15.77 -1.23
C LEU A 39 -6.46 15.78 -0.92
N GLU A 40 -5.89 16.95 -0.65
CA GLU A 40 -4.47 17.09 -0.33
C GLU A 40 -4.13 16.33 0.95
N GLU A 41 -4.98 16.45 1.96
CA GLU A 41 -4.77 15.75 3.23
C GLU A 41 -4.88 14.23 3.03
N PHE A 42 -5.80 13.76 2.19
CA PHE A 42 -5.90 12.33 1.85
C PHE A 42 -4.65 11.84 1.11
N LYS A 43 -4.11 12.62 0.19
CA LYS A 43 -2.86 12.25 -0.48
C LYS A 43 -1.70 12.12 0.50
N ASN A 44 -1.57 13.07 1.40
CA ASN A 44 -0.53 13.03 2.43
C ASN A 44 -0.72 11.84 3.36
N PHE A 45 -1.96 11.52 3.69
CA PHE A 45 -2.30 10.37 4.52
C PHE A 45 -1.89 9.06 3.83
N VAL A 46 -2.24 8.90 2.56
CA VAL A 46 -1.90 7.70 1.80
C VAL A 46 -0.39 7.55 1.68
N GLU A 47 0.31 8.64 1.40
CA GLU A 47 1.78 8.63 1.32
C GLU A 47 2.40 8.15 2.63
N ARG A 48 1.98 8.76 3.76
CA ARG A 48 2.52 8.42 5.07
C ARG A 48 2.23 6.97 5.45
N GLU A 49 0.97 6.54 5.31
CA GLU A 49 0.58 5.20 5.75
C GLU A 49 1.16 4.11 4.87
N SER A 50 1.39 4.36 3.60
CA SER A 50 2.03 3.39 2.73
C SER A 50 3.51 3.18 3.06
N MET A 51 4.14 4.14 3.73
CA MET A 51 5.52 3.97 4.21
C MET A 51 5.62 3.02 5.40
N TYR A 52 4.58 2.95 6.23
CA TYR A 52 4.54 2.11 7.42
C TYR A 52 3.82 0.80 7.18
N GLN A 53 3.95 0.31 5.99
CA GLN A 53 3.17 -0.75 5.44
C GLN A 53 3.18 -2.06 6.22
N TRP A 54 2.23 -2.86 5.94
CA TRP A 54 1.81 -4.12 6.48
C TRP A 54 2.87 -5.22 6.52
N TRP A 55 3.94 -5.11 5.80
CA TRP A 55 5.03 -6.05 5.96
C TRP A 55 5.87 -5.68 7.17
N SER A 56 6.41 -6.66 7.85
CA SER A 56 7.44 -6.42 8.85
C SER A 56 8.75 -6.14 8.12
N ARG A 57 9.64 -5.43 8.79
CA ARG A 57 10.97 -5.18 8.22
C ARG A 57 11.73 -6.47 7.93
N CYS A 58 11.55 -7.46 8.82
CA CYS A 58 12.21 -8.75 8.64
C CYS A 58 11.75 -9.44 7.37
N GLU A 59 10.45 -9.46 7.13
CA GLU A 59 9.90 -10.04 5.91
C GLU A 59 10.40 -9.30 4.66
N TYR A 60 10.44 -7.99 4.72
CA TYR A 60 10.93 -7.18 3.62
C TYR A 60 12.39 -7.48 3.30
N GLU A 61 13.23 -7.56 4.31
CA GLU A 61 14.65 -7.87 4.14
C GLU A 61 14.87 -9.27 3.55
N ILE A 62 14.10 -10.25 4.00
CA ILE A 62 14.16 -11.61 3.45
C ILE A 62 13.76 -11.59 1.99
N ILE A 63 12.68 -10.92 1.66
CA ILE A 63 12.22 -10.80 0.27
C ILE A 63 13.32 -10.18 -0.60
N LEU A 64 13.92 -9.08 -0.15
CA LEU A 64 14.98 -8.41 -0.90
C LEU A 64 16.18 -9.30 -1.11
N SER A 65 16.56 -10.09 -0.12
CA SER A 65 17.75 -10.95 -0.22
C SER A 65 17.55 -12.11 -1.18
N GLU A 66 16.32 -12.58 -1.38
CA GLU A 66 16.01 -13.73 -2.23
C GLU A 66 15.69 -13.34 -3.68
N TRP A 67 15.57 -12.06 -3.97
CA TRP A 67 15.06 -11.59 -5.24
C TRP A 67 16.16 -11.01 -6.15
N PRO A 68 16.02 -11.18 -7.48
CA PRO A 68 16.95 -10.52 -8.41
C PRO A 68 16.89 -9.01 -8.22
N SER A 69 18.06 -8.37 -8.22
CA SER A 69 18.18 -6.95 -7.85
C SER A 69 17.32 -6.02 -8.70
N GLN A 70 17.11 -6.32 -9.99
CA GLN A 70 16.27 -5.48 -10.84
C GLN A 70 14.80 -5.52 -10.48
N CYS A 71 14.37 -6.50 -9.71
CA CYS A 71 12.97 -6.63 -9.28
C CYS A 71 12.73 -6.07 -7.88
N GLN A 72 13.76 -6.09 -7.04
CA GLN A 72 13.63 -5.83 -5.62
C GLN A 72 13.04 -4.46 -5.30
N GLN A 73 13.56 -3.43 -5.94
CA GLN A 73 13.21 -2.06 -5.57
C GLN A 73 11.87 -1.60 -6.12
N LYS A 74 11.43 -2.15 -7.24
CA LYS A 74 10.25 -1.61 -7.93
C LYS A 74 9.02 -2.49 -7.81
N LYS A 75 9.18 -3.80 -7.74
CA LYS A 75 8.04 -4.72 -7.80
C LYS A 75 7.49 -5.11 -6.45
N ILE A 76 8.31 -5.07 -5.41
CA ILE A 76 7.85 -5.42 -4.08
C ILE A 76 7.74 -4.23 -3.14
N ASP A 77 8.22 -3.08 -3.54
CA ASP A 77 8.10 -1.87 -2.74
C ASP A 77 6.68 -1.33 -2.87
N VAL A 78 5.85 -1.60 -1.88
CA VAL A 78 4.47 -1.16 -1.87
C VAL A 78 4.38 0.36 -1.88
N HIS A 79 5.26 1.02 -1.13
CA HIS A 79 5.28 2.48 -1.11
C HIS A 79 5.53 3.04 -2.52
N TYR A 80 6.51 2.48 -3.22
CA TYR A 80 6.80 2.89 -4.59
C TYR A 80 5.59 2.73 -5.51
N GLN A 81 4.94 1.57 -5.45
CA GLN A 81 3.78 1.29 -6.28
C GLN A 81 2.61 2.22 -5.95
N VAL A 82 2.39 2.52 -4.68
CA VAL A 82 1.35 3.44 -4.24
C VAL A 82 1.67 4.86 -4.71
N MET A 83 2.90 5.31 -4.54
CA MET A 83 3.30 6.67 -4.92
C MET A 83 3.23 6.90 -6.43
N THR A 84 3.56 5.88 -7.20
CA THR A 84 3.46 5.95 -8.67
C THR A 84 2.00 6.12 -9.12
N ASN A 85 1.04 5.69 -8.30
CA ASN A 85 -0.38 5.74 -8.59
C ASN A 85 -1.15 6.53 -7.52
N LEU A 86 -0.52 7.51 -6.91
CA LEU A 86 -1.07 8.20 -5.74
C LEU A 86 -2.47 8.76 -5.96
N ASP A 87 -2.70 9.40 -7.09
CA ASP A 87 -4.01 9.99 -7.40
C ASP A 87 -5.10 8.92 -7.47
N VAL A 88 -4.80 7.80 -8.11
CA VAL A 88 -5.76 6.69 -8.25
C VAL A 88 -6.02 6.04 -6.89
N VAL A 89 -4.96 5.73 -6.14
CA VAL A 89 -5.09 5.10 -4.83
C VAL A 89 -5.90 5.98 -3.89
N THR A 90 -5.63 7.29 -3.89
CA THR A 90 -6.35 8.25 -3.04
C THR A 90 -7.84 8.27 -3.40
N LYS A 91 -8.18 8.33 -4.68
CA LYS A 91 -9.58 8.32 -5.12
C LYS A 91 -10.29 7.04 -4.73
N VAL A 92 -9.65 5.90 -4.94
CA VAL A 92 -10.23 4.59 -4.60
C VAL A 92 -10.48 4.51 -3.09
N LEU A 93 -9.53 4.98 -2.28
CA LEU A 93 -9.69 5.00 -0.84
C LEU A 93 -10.88 5.88 -0.42
N MET A 94 -10.99 7.08 -0.98
CA MET A 94 -12.08 7.98 -0.67
C MET A 94 -13.43 7.39 -1.06
N GLU A 95 -13.53 6.79 -2.24
CA GLU A 95 -14.74 6.12 -2.67
C GLU A 95 -15.11 4.96 -1.75
N SER A 96 -14.12 4.18 -1.34
CA SER A 96 -14.33 3.04 -0.46
C SER A 96 -14.82 3.48 0.93
N ILE A 97 -14.31 4.58 1.45
CA ILE A 97 -14.74 5.13 2.73
C ILE A 97 -16.17 5.65 2.63
N ASN A 98 -16.50 6.36 1.55
CA ASN A 98 -17.82 6.97 1.38
C ASN A 98 -18.92 5.95 1.10
N ASP A 99 -18.57 4.74 0.68
CA ASP A 99 -19.53 3.67 0.38
C ASP A 99 -19.91 2.85 1.61
N CYS A 100 -19.34 3.16 2.76
CA CYS A 100 -19.65 2.43 3.99
C CYS A 100 -20.89 2.92 4.72
#